data_ad8fd0c13f4e4d21295834d84fb57f27
#
_entry.id   ad8fd0c13f4e4d21295834d84fb57f27
#
_cell.length_a   1.000
_cell.length_b   1.000
_cell.length_c   1.000
_cell.angle_alpha   90.00
_cell.angle_beta   90.00
_cell.angle_gamma   90.00
#
_symmetry.space_group_name_H-M   'P 1'
#
loop_
_entity.id
_entity.type
_entity.pdbx_description
1 polymer ?
#
loop_
_entity_poly.entity_id
_entity_poly.type
_entity_poly.pdbx_seq_one_letter_code
_entity_poly.pdbx_strand_id
1 'polypeptide(L)'
;VTLALGVTQRSRLLSPVLPLLLLGFPVLDTLTVMAERIAAGRSPFHPDKNHFHHKLLRLGLFHTESVVAIYGITAALTTAAYLLRYHSDWLLLALSAAFSAAVVAAFTIAGRRGVRFERTGFFDIEVKGRLKILKEKNLLMRTCFPPVEWGVPLLFLAAALVPADLPGYFGALCAGFAAAVAFCQAVRRDVVDLALRMAFYLTVPLVLYMGRTEPAPAFSPAIALGYNLAFGILAVFTVLTLKFTRRRKGFQATPMDFLILVIALVAPHLPVPALAGVHMGELAVKVIVFFFSFEVLLGELRGATSKLAIGVAAGLGLLALRGLL
;
A
#
# COMPACT_ATOMS: atom_id res chain seq x y z
N VAL A 1 -0.63 -1.04 -17.61
CA VAL A 1 -0.10 -1.03 -18.98
C VAL A 1 0.94 0.07 -19.12
N THR A 2 0.59 1.35 -18.87
CA THR A 2 1.48 2.52 -19.05
C THR A 2 2.81 2.40 -18.30
N LEU A 3 2.79 1.93 -17.03
CA LEU A 3 4.01 1.72 -16.25
C LEU A 3 4.90 0.62 -16.81
N ALA A 4 4.31 -0.51 -17.24
CA ALA A 4 5.05 -1.63 -17.81
C ALA A 4 5.72 -1.23 -19.15
N LEU A 5 5.02 -0.49 -20.01
CA LEU A 5 5.57 0.05 -21.25
C LEU A 5 6.64 1.11 -20.96
N GLY A 6 6.41 2.01 -19.99
CA GLY A 6 7.35 3.06 -19.64
C GLY A 6 8.70 2.53 -19.11
N VAL A 7 8.70 1.42 -18.36
CA VAL A 7 9.93 0.79 -17.88
C VAL A 7 10.75 0.22 -19.04
N THR A 8 10.11 -0.47 -19.98
CA THR A 8 10.82 -1.09 -21.13
C THR A 8 11.29 -0.04 -22.15
N GLN A 9 10.59 1.08 -22.32
CA GLN A 9 10.99 2.16 -23.22
C GLN A 9 12.16 2.99 -22.67
N ARG A 10 12.33 3.09 -21.36
CA ARG A 10 13.43 3.85 -20.74
C ARG A 10 14.74 3.09 -20.66
N SER A 11 14.73 1.78 -20.78
CA SER A 11 15.93 0.94 -20.69
C SER A 11 16.13 0.14 -21.97
N ARG A 12 17.20 0.44 -22.70
CA ARG A 12 17.61 -0.35 -23.89
C ARG A 12 18.04 -1.79 -23.56
N LEU A 13 18.24 -2.10 -22.29
CA LEU A 13 18.62 -3.44 -21.81
C LEU A 13 17.44 -4.37 -21.60
N LEU A 14 16.22 -3.83 -21.52
CA LEU A 14 15.00 -4.61 -21.29
C LEU A 14 14.28 -4.89 -22.61
N SER A 15 13.85 -6.12 -22.79
CA SER A 15 13.07 -6.53 -23.96
C SER A 15 11.76 -5.74 -24.06
N PRO A 16 11.43 -5.20 -25.24
CA PRO A 16 10.14 -4.55 -25.50
C PRO A 16 8.95 -5.51 -25.39
N VAL A 17 9.20 -6.82 -25.43
CA VAL A 17 8.20 -7.88 -25.30
C VAL A 17 7.86 -8.19 -23.83
N LEU A 18 8.69 -7.78 -22.89
CA LEU A 18 8.50 -8.03 -21.46
C LEU A 18 7.10 -7.68 -20.92
N PRO A 19 6.46 -6.54 -21.30
CA PRO A 19 5.10 -6.22 -20.92
C PRO A 19 4.08 -7.27 -21.33
N LEU A 20 4.29 -7.98 -22.42
CA LEU A 20 3.39 -9.05 -22.88
C LEU A 20 3.38 -10.21 -21.88
N LEU A 21 4.52 -10.55 -21.28
CA LEU A 21 4.61 -11.59 -20.25
C LEU A 21 4.05 -11.09 -18.91
N LEU A 22 4.37 -9.84 -18.50
CA LEU A 22 3.85 -9.23 -17.29
C LEU A 22 2.32 -9.13 -17.26
N LEU A 23 1.74 -8.77 -18.40
CA LEU A 23 0.29 -8.60 -18.58
C LEU A 23 -0.36 -9.82 -19.27
N GLY A 24 0.37 -10.93 -19.38
CA GLY A 24 -0.03 -12.10 -20.15
C GLY A 24 -1.43 -12.60 -19.81
N PHE A 25 -1.74 -12.74 -18.54
CA PHE A 25 -3.07 -13.21 -18.13
C PHE A 25 -4.21 -12.21 -18.41
N PRO A 26 -4.14 -10.91 -18.05
CA PRO A 26 -5.17 -9.93 -18.41
C PRO A 26 -5.36 -9.76 -19.91
N VAL A 27 -4.27 -9.77 -20.68
CA VAL A 27 -4.33 -9.67 -22.14
C VAL A 27 -5.01 -10.91 -22.74
N LEU A 28 -4.61 -12.10 -22.29
CA LEU A 28 -5.22 -13.35 -22.74
C LEU A 28 -6.70 -13.44 -22.40
N ASP A 29 -7.12 -13.02 -21.19
CA ASP A 29 -8.53 -12.98 -20.78
C ASP A 29 -9.33 -12.11 -21.75
N THR A 30 -8.86 -10.90 -22.02
CA THR A 30 -9.53 -9.97 -22.93
C THR A 30 -9.60 -10.52 -24.36
N LEU A 31 -8.49 -11.00 -24.90
CA LEU A 31 -8.44 -11.51 -26.27
C LEU A 31 -9.30 -12.76 -26.44
N THR A 32 -9.33 -13.66 -25.45
CA THR A 32 -10.16 -14.87 -25.50
C THR A 32 -11.65 -14.53 -25.53
N VAL A 33 -12.07 -13.59 -24.67
CA VAL A 33 -13.49 -13.13 -24.64
C VAL A 33 -13.86 -12.44 -25.96
N MET A 34 -12.98 -11.61 -26.51
CA MET A 34 -13.22 -10.96 -27.81
C MET A 34 -13.33 -12.00 -28.95
N ALA A 35 -12.44 -12.97 -28.98
CA ALA A 35 -12.45 -14.04 -29.99
C ALA A 35 -13.74 -14.88 -29.90
N GLU A 36 -14.18 -15.25 -28.69
CA GLU A 36 -15.44 -15.99 -28.48
C GLU A 36 -16.66 -15.20 -28.95
N ARG A 37 -16.68 -13.86 -28.73
CA ARG A 37 -17.76 -13.00 -29.20
C ARG A 37 -17.80 -12.91 -30.71
N ILE A 38 -16.66 -12.71 -31.35
CA ILE A 38 -16.55 -12.66 -32.82
C ILE A 38 -17.01 -14.01 -33.43
N ALA A 39 -16.55 -15.13 -32.84
CA ALA A 39 -16.96 -16.47 -33.27
C ALA A 39 -18.47 -16.70 -33.12
N ALA A 40 -19.12 -16.04 -32.15
CA ALA A 40 -20.56 -16.07 -31.94
C ALA A 40 -21.35 -15.02 -32.75
N GLY A 41 -20.70 -14.29 -33.69
CA GLY A 41 -21.31 -13.23 -34.49
C GLY A 41 -21.72 -11.98 -33.68
N ARG A 42 -21.09 -11.74 -32.51
CA ARG A 42 -21.39 -10.61 -31.63
C ARG A 42 -20.29 -9.57 -31.68
N SER A 43 -20.63 -8.33 -31.35
CA SER A 43 -19.64 -7.26 -31.23
C SER A 43 -18.60 -7.58 -30.14
N PRO A 44 -17.29 -7.42 -30.40
CA PRO A 44 -16.23 -7.64 -29.43
C PRO A 44 -16.32 -6.74 -28.19
N PHE A 45 -17.00 -5.60 -28.29
CA PHE A 45 -17.16 -4.62 -27.21
C PHE A 45 -18.45 -4.75 -26.41
N HIS A 46 -19.27 -5.77 -26.69
CA HIS A 46 -20.51 -6.00 -25.93
C HIS A 46 -20.18 -6.46 -24.49
N PRO A 47 -20.90 -6.01 -23.45
CA PRO A 47 -20.74 -6.52 -22.09
C PRO A 47 -21.01 -8.02 -22.02
N ASP A 48 -20.13 -8.78 -21.36
CA ASP A 48 -20.25 -10.24 -21.24
C ASP A 48 -19.76 -10.75 -19.87
N LYS A 49 -20.22 -11.94 -19.49
CA LYS A 49 -19.83 -12.67 -18.29
C LYS A 49 -18.96 -13.90 -18.62
N ASN A 50 -18.10 -13.82 -19.67
CA ASN A 50 -17.26 -14.92 -20.13
C ASN A 50 -15.77 -14.79 -19.77
N HIS A 51 -15.42 -13.83 -18.93
CA HIS A 51 -14.06 -13.69 -18.41
C HIS A 51 -13.60 -14.94 -17.64
N PHE A 52 -12.29 -15.19 -17.56
CA PHE A 52 -11.73 -16.39 -16.95
C PHE A 52 -12.22 -16.63 -15.52
N HIS A 53 -12.43 -15.62 -14.72
CA HIS A 53 -12.98 -15.80 -13.38
C HIS A 53 -14.40 -16.45 -13.41
N HIS A 54 -15.24 -16.09 -14.37
CA HIS A 54 -16.55 -16.74 -14.55
C HIS A 54 -16.43 -18.17 -15.08
N LYS A 55 -15.42 -18.44 -15.94
CA LYS A 55 -15.14 -19.80 -16.40
C LYS A 55 -14.68 -20.69 -15.25
N LEU A 56 -13.82 -20.18 -14.34
CA LEU A 56 -13.40 -20.90 -13.13
C LEU A 56 -14.58 -21.20 -12.19
N LEU A 57 -15.47 -20.23 -11.99
CA LEU A 57 -16.70 -20.44 -11.21
C LEU A 57 -17.60 -21.53 -11.82
N ARG A 58 -17.71 -21.58 -13.16
CA ARG A 58 -18.47 -22.64 -13.87
C ARG A 58 -17.84 -24.02 -13.73
N LEU A 59 -16.51 -24.08 -13.60
CA LEU A 59 -15.79 -25.33 -13.30
C LEU A 59 -15.96 -25.80 -11.85
N GLY A 60 -16.65 -25.01 -10.99
CA GLY A 60 -16.98 -25.40 -9.61
C GLY A 60 -16.15 -24.74 -8.53
N LEU A 61 -15.18 -23.90 -8.87
CA LEU A 61 -14.39 -23.17 -7.86
C LEU A 61 -15.24 -22.11 -7.15
N PHE A 62 -14.94 -21.85 -5.89
CA PHE A 62 -15.49 -20.68 -5.18
C PHE A 62 -14.87 -19.39 -5.69
N HIS A 63 -15.54 -18.26 -5.47
CA HIS A 63 -15.06 -16.95 -5.90
C HIS A 63 -13.65 -16.65 -5.38
N THR A 64 -13.36 -16.96 -4.11
CA THR A 64 -12.03 -16.77 -3.51
C THR A 64 -10.96 -17.64 -4.16
N GLU A 65 -11.28 -18.90 -4.44
CA GLU A 65 -10.38 -19.85 -5.10
C GLU A 65 -10.03 -19.37 -6.51
N SER A 66 -11.04 -18.90 -7.26
CA SER A 66 -10.85 -18.32 -8.58
C SER A 66 -9.92 -17.10 -8.55
N VAL A 67 -10.09 -16.22 -7.56
CA VAL A 67 -9.24 -15.03 -7.39
C VAL A 67 -7.81 -15.44 -7.01
N VAL A 68 -7.65 -16.38 -6.08
CA VAL A 68 -6.31 -16.89 -5.68
C VAL A 68 -5.61 -17.55 -6.86
N ALA A 69 -6.32 -18.34 -7.68
CA ALA A 69 -5.75 -18.96 -8.88
C ALA A 69 -5.27 -17.90 -9.88
N ILE A 70 -6.07 -16.86 -10.14
CA ILE A 70 -5.71 -15.76 -11.05
C ILE A 70 -4.48 -15.01 -10.52
N TYR A 71 -4.45 -14.67 -9.23
CA TYR A 71 -3.30 -13.98 -8.64
C TYR A 71 -2.05 -14.87 -8.62
N GLY A 72 -2.20 -16.17 -8.36
CA GLY A 72 -1.09 -17.12 -8.43
C GLY A 72 -0.46 -17.19 -9.83
N ILE A 73 -1.30 -17.28 -10.87
CA ILE A 73 -0.86 -17.25 -12.26
C ILE A 73 -0.15 -15.93 -12.58
N THR A 74 -0.75 -14.80 -12.20
CA THR A 74 -0.18 -13.48 -12.45
C THR A 74 1.16 -13.30 -11.72
N ALA A 75 1.27 -13.78 -10.47
CA ALA A 75 2.52 -13.75 -9.72
C ALA A 75 3.59 -14.62 -10.37
N ALA A 76 3.24 -15.82 -10.86
CA ALA A 76 4.18 -16.69 -11.58
C ALA A 76 4.68 -16.04 -12.87
N LEU A 77 3.80 -15.43 -13.67
CA LEU A 77 4.18 -14.70 -14.88
C LEU A 77 5.07 -13.48 -14.57
N THR A 78 4.76 -12.75 -13.51
CA THR A 78 5.57 -11.61 -13.07
C THR A 78 6.96 -12.05 -12.62
N THR A 79 7.04 -13.16 -11.88
CA THR A 79 8.31 -13.76 -11.47
C THR A 79 9.12 -14.25 -12.68
N ALA A 80 8.47 -14.93 -13.64
CA ALA A 80 9.10 -15.35 -14.87
C ALA A 80 9.61 -14.15 -15.69
N ALA A 81 8.81 -13.09 -15.82
CA ALA A 81 9.22 -11.86 -16.48
C ALA A 81 10.44 -11.22 -15.80
N TYR A 82 10.47 -11.19 -14.46
CA TYR A 82 11.62 -10.68 -13.71
C TYR A 82 12.88 -11.51 -13.92
N LEU A 83 12.78 -12.83 -13.87
CA LEU A 83 13.93 -13.74 -14.05
C LEU A 83 14.45 -13.70 -15.49
N LEU A 84 13.55 -13.59 -16.47
CA LEU A 84 13.89 -13.66 -17.89
C LEU A 84 14.06 -12.27 -18.54
N ARG A 85 14.10 -11.19 -17.78
CA ARG A 85 14.10 -9.80 -18.28
C ARG A 85 15.25 -9.44 -19.24
N TYR A 86 16.35 -10.19 -19.18
CA TYR A 86 17.53 -9.98 -20.02
C TYR A 86 17.70 -11.06 -21.11
N HIS A 87 16.71 -11.94 -21.29
CA HIS A 87 16.74 -12.97 -22.31
C HIS A 87 16.20 -12.46 -23.65
N SER A 88 16.35 -13.26 -24.69
CA SER A 88 15.93 -12.89 -26.04
C SER A 88 14.42 -12.69 -26.17
N ASP A 89 14.03 -11.76 -27.04
CA ASP A 89 12.62 -11.45 -27.34
C ASP A 89 11.86 -12.70 -27.84
N TRP A 90 12.53 -13.55 -28.62
CA TRP A 90 11.96 -14.80 -29.13
C TRP A 90 11.61 -15.79 -28.03
N LEU A 91 12.43 -15.90 -26.99
CA LEU A 91 12.13 -16.73 -25.83
C LEU A 91 10.89 -16.22 -25.07
N LEU A 92 10.82 -14.91 -24.85
CA LEU A 92 9.68 -14.28 -24.15
C LEU A 92 8.39 -14.43 -24.96
N LEU A 93 8.45 -14.27 -26.29
CA LEU A 93 7.32 -14.50 -27.20
C LEU A 93 6.88 -15.97 -27.16
N ALA A 94 7.83 -16.90 -27.27
CA ALA A 94 7.54 -18.34 -27.23
C ALA A 94 6.88 -18.76 -25.90
N LEU A 95 7.38 -18.25 -24.76
CA LEU A 95 6.79 -18.50 -23.44
C LEU A 95 5.38 -17.91 -23.31
N SER A 96 5.19 -16.68 -23.80
CA SER A 96 3.86 -16.04 -23.78
C SER A 96 2.86 -16.79 -24.66
N ALA A 97 3.29 -17.24 -25.83
CA ALA A 97 2.47 -18.06 -26.74
C ALA A 97 2.16 -19.44 -26.16
N ALA A 98 3.16 -20.12 -25.59
CA ALA A 98 3.00 -21.42 -24.94
C ALA A 98 2.05 -21.33 -23.73
N PHE A 99 2.22 -20.32 -22.88
CA PHE A 99 1.31 -20.04 -21.76
C PHE A 99 -0.13 -19.82 -22.26
N SER A 100 -0.30 -18.97 -23.28
CA SER A 100 -1.61 -18.67 -23.84
C SER A 100 -2.29 -19.91 -24.41
N ALA A 101 -1.53 -20.71 -25.18
CA ALA A 101 -2.01 -21.96 -25.75
C ALA A 101 -2.40 -22.97 -24.65
N ALA A 102 -1.56 -23.11 -23.60
CA ALA A 102 -1.83 -24.00 -22.48
C ALA A 102 -3.11 -23.62 -21.73
N VAL A 103 -3.32 -22.33 -21.45
CA VAL A 103 -4.55 -21.84 -20.75
C VAL A 103 -5.78 -22.10 -21.62
N VAL A 104 -5.76 -21.72 -22.91
CA VAL A 104 -6.88 -21.94 -23.82
C VAL A 104 -7.19 -23.43 -23.96
N ALA A 105 -6.18 -24.27 -24.13
CA ALA A 105 -6.33 -25.72 -24.20
C ALA A 105 -6.93 -26.29 -22.92
N ALA A 106 -6.44 -25.87 -21.75
CA ALA A 106 -6.96 -26.32 -20.46
C ALA A 106 -8.45 -26.02 -20.31
N PHE A 107 -8.90 -24.79 -20.60
CA PHE A 107 -10.32 -24.44 -20.54
C PHE A 107 -11.17 -25.16 -21.60
N THR A 108 -10.65 -25.35 -22.80
CA THR A 108 -11.33 -26.07 -23.88
C THR A 108 -11.52 -27.55 -23.52
N ILE A 109 -10.46 -28.20 -23.03
CA ILE A 109 -10.49 -29.60 -22.60
C ILE A 109 -11.42 -29.77 -21.39
N ALA A 110 -11.31 -28.89 -20.39
CA ALA A 110 -12.18 -28.93 -19.22
C ALA A 110 -13.67 -28.78 -19.60
N GLY A 111 -13.95 -27.85 -20.52
CA GLY A 111 -15.31 -27.65 -21.03
C GLY A 111 -15.83 -28.86 -21.80
N ARG A 112 -15.02 -29.47 -22.68
CA ARG A 112 -15.41 -30.66 -23.48
C ARG A 112 -15.57 -31.91 -22.62
N ARG A 113 -14.74 -32.09 -21.60
CA ARG A 113 -14.79 -33.25 -20.70
C ARG A 113 -15.81 -33.10 -19.58
N GLY A 114 -16.50 -31.95 -19.47
CA GLY A 114 -17.44 -31.67 -18.39
C GLY A 114 -16.78 -31.69 -17.01
N VAL A 115 -15.48 -31.39 -16.95
CA VAL A 115 -14.73 -31.36 -15.68
C VAL A 115 -15.40 -30.38 -14.72
N ARG A 116 -15.80 -30.89 -13.57
CA ARG A 116 -16.27 -30.07 -12.46
C ARG A 116 -15.40 -30.40 -11.25
N PHE A 117 -14.77 -29.39 -10.69
CA PHE A 117 -14.07 -29.55 -9.43
C PHE A 117 -15.11 -29.76 -8.32
N GLU A 118 -14.93 -30.81 -7.53
CA GLU A 118 -15.70 -30.94 -6.30
C GLU A 118 -15.43 -29.73 -5.42
N ARG A 119 -16.49 -29.11 -4.93
CA ARG A 119 -16.37 -27.95 -4.04
C ARG A 119 -15.85 -28.39 -2.68
N THR A 120 -14.55 -28.60 -2.60
CA THR A 120 -13.88 -28.99 -1.34
C THR A 120 -13.94 -27.87 -0.29
N GLY A 121 -14.17 -26.64 -0.72
CA GLY A 121 -14.34 -25.50 0.18
C GLY A 121 -13.13 -25.24 1.08
N PHE A 122 -11.96 -25.80 0.77
CA PHE A 122 -10.78 -25.69 1.62
C PHE A 122 -10.47 -24.24 2.01
N PHE A 123 -10.48 -23.30 1.04
CA PHE A 123 -10.28 -21.89 1.34
C PHE A 123 -11.47 -21.23 2.04
N ASP A 124 -12.69 -21.61 1.71
CA ASP A 124 -13.89 -21.00 2.31
C ASP A 124 -14.21 -21.59 3.67
N ILE A 125 -14.03 -22.90 3.87
CA ILE A 125 -14.32 -23.57 5.14
C ILE A 125 -13.16 -23.43 6.10
N GLU A 126 -11.94 -23.75 5.68
CA GLU A 126 -10.78 -23.79 6.57
C GLU A 126 -10.20 -22.39 6.83
N VAL A 127 -9.94 -21.61 5.77
CA VAL A 127 -9.28 -20.30 5.92
C VAL A 127 -10.27 -19.22 6.33
N LYS A 128 -11.40 -19.08 5.63
CA LYS A 128 -12.43 -18.10 6.01
C LYS A 128 -13.13 -18.47 7.31
N GLY A 129 -13.37 -19.77 7.56
CA GLY A 129 -13.94 -20.24 8.82
C GLY A 129 -13.07 -19.89 10.03
N ARG A 130 -11.76 -20.19 9.95
CA ARG A 130 -10.80 -19.81 11.00
C ARG A 130 -10.64 -18.29 11.13
N LEU A 131 -10.55 -17.56 10.00
CA LEU A 131 -10.51 -16.09 10.01
C LEU A 131 -11.80 -15.49 10.59
N LYS A 132 -12.96 -16.08 10.33
CA LYS A 132 -14.23 -15.64 10.91
C LYS A 132 -14.23 -15.82 12.43
N ILE A 133 -13.81 -16.97 12.94
CA ILE A 133 -13.68 -17.25 14.39
C ILE A 133 -12.69 -16.29 15.04
N LEU A 134 -11.52 -16.06 14.43
CA LEU A 134 -10.52 -15.12 14.92
C LEU A 134 -11.04 -13.67 14.92
N LYS A 135 -11.83 -13.31 13.89
CA LYS A 135 -12.49 -12.00 13.80
C LYS A 135 -13.61 -11.88 14.85
N GLU A 136 -14.40 -12.92 15.07
CA GLU A 136 -15.48 -12.94 16.07
C GLU A 136 -14.93 -12.80 17.50
N LYS A 137 -13.78 -13.40 17.80
CA LYS A 137 -13.09 -13.26 19.09
C LYS A 137 -12.34 -11.93 19.27
N ASN A 138 -12.38 -11.02 18.31
CA ASN A 138 -11.58 -9.77 18.28
C ASN A 138 -10.06 -9.98 18.43
N LEU A 139 -9.59 -11.23 18.29
CA LEU A 139 -8.18 -11.56 18.52
C LEU A 139 -7.27 -10.84 17.55
N LEU A 140 -7.66 -10.76 16.27
CA LEU A 140 -6.91 -10.06 15.22
C LEU A 140 -6.77 -8.56 15.51
N MET A 141 -7.86 -7.90 15.94
CA MET A 141 -7.79 -6.48 16.34
C MET A 141 -6.91 -6.30 17.56
N ARG A 142 -7.02 -7.19 18.55
CA ARG A 142 -6.20 -7.12 19.77
C ARG A 142 -4.70 -7.29 19.49
N THR A 143 -4.35 -7.99 18.39
CA THR A 143 -2.95 -8.20 18.00
C THR A 143 -2.45 -7.13 16.99
N CYS A 144 -3.30 -6.69 16.05
CA CYS A 144 -2.89 -5.79 14.99
C CYS A 144 -2.93 -4.31 15.40
N PHE A 145 -3.81 -3.92 16.32
CA PHE A 145 -3.97 -2.52 16.71
C PHE A 145 -2.82 -1.97 17.58
N PRO A 146 -2.29 -2.69 18.59
CA PRO A 146 -1.21 -2.17 19.43
C PRO A 146 0.05 -1.75 18.67
N PRO A 147 0.52 -2.48 17.63
CA PRO A 147 1.65 -2.02 16.80
C PRO A 147 1.38 -0.68 16.10
N VAL A 148 0.13 -0.36 15.76
CA VAL A 148 -0.22 0.95 15.19
C VAL A 148 -0.31 2.01 16.29
N GLU A 149 -0.93 1.68 17.43
CA GLU A 149 -1.09 2.58 18.58
C GLU A 149 0.25 3.10 19.11
N TRP A 150 1.24 2.21 19.23
CA TRP A 150 2.59 2.57 19.69
C TRP A 150 3.54 2.93 18.55
N GLY A 151 3.35 2.34 17.38
CA GLY A 151 4.23 2.53 16.22
C GLY A 151 4.21 3.98 15.71
N VAL A 152 3.05 4.62 15.63
CA VAL A 152 2.93 6.00 15.18
C VAL A 152 3.72 6.97 16.06
N PRO A 153 3.50 7.04 17.40
CA PRO A 153 4.27 7.95 18.24
C PRO A 153 5.75 7.59 18.36
N LEU A 154 6.11 6.31 18.38
CA LEU A 154 7.51 5.89 18.45
C LEU A 154 8.27 6.23 17.17
N LEU A 155 7.68 6.00 16.00
CA LEU A 155 8.29 6.40 14.73
C LEU A 155 8.36 7.92 14.57
N PHE A 156 7.40 8.67 15.12
CA PHE A 156 7.46 10.13 15.13
C PHE A 156 8.61 10.63 16.01
N LEU A 157 8.81 10.04 17.20
CA LEU A 157 9.96 10.30 18.05
C LEU A 157 11.28 9.94 17.33
N ALA A 158 11.33 8.78 16.68
CA ALA A 158 12.51 8.38 15.89
C ALA A 158 12.75 9.38 14.74
N ALA A 159 11.72 9.80 14.02
CA ALA A 159 11.83 10.80 12.97
C ALA A 159 12.37 12.14 13.49
N ALA A 160 12.00 12.52 14.71
CA ALA A 160 12.50 13.73 15.38
C ALA A 160 14.00 13.68 15.69
N LEU A 161 14.60 12.47 15.72
CA LEU A 161 16.04 12.29 15.98
C LEU A 161 16.90 12.24 14.69
N VAL A 162 16.27 12.03 13.52
CA VAL A 162 16.99 11.84 12.25
C VAL A 162 17.70 13.11 11.76
N PRO A 163 17.10 14.32 11.73
CA PRO A 163 17.78 15.53 11.26
C PRO A 163 19.03 15.83 12.08
N ALA A 164 20.11 16.28 11.47
CA ALA A 164 21.31 16.77 12.19
C ALA A 164 21.00 18.09 12.91
N ASP A 165 20.56 19.05 12.14
CA ASP A 165 20.25 20.39 12.62
C ASP A 165 18.79 20.76 12.34
N LEU A 166 18.21 21.55 13.22
CA LEU A 166 16.84 22.04 13.09
C LEU A 166 16.84 23.57 13.21
N PRO A 167 16.22 24.28 12.25
CA PRO A 167 16.12 25.72 12.33
C PRO A 167 15.31 26.17 13.54
N GLY A 168 15.73 27.28 14.20
CA GLY A 168 15.05 27.81 15.39
C GLY A 168 13.58 28.14 15.18
N TYR A 169 13.19 28.62 13.99
CA TYR A 169 11.79 28.86 13.65
C TYR A 169 10.95 27.57 13.63
N PHE A 170 11.56 26.44 13.22
CA PHE A 170 10.88 25.14 13.24
C PHE A 170 10.75 24.63 14.68
N GLY A 171 11.77 24.82 15.52
CA GLY A 171 11.70 24.56 16.96
C GLY A 171 10.59 25.34 17.64
N ALA A 172 10.48 26.63 17.35
CA ALA A 172 9.41 27.49 17.88
C ALA A 172 8.02 27.04 17.42
N LEU A 173 7.87 26.65 16.16
CA LEU A 173 6.63 26.09 15.62
C LEU A 173 6.23 24.80 16.36
N CYS A 174 7.16 23.89 16.57
CA CYS A 174 6.93 22.65 17.31
C CYS A 174 6.57 22.90 18.77
N ALA A 175 7.19 23.90 19.43
CA ALA A 175 6.85 24.32 20.78
C ALA A 175 5.41 24.86 20.87
N GLY A 176 5.01 25.69 19.89
CA GLY A 176 3.62 26.17 19.78
C GLY A 176 2.60 25.05 19.63
N PHE A 177 2.87 24.07 18.76
CA PHE A 177 1.99 22.91 18.60
C PHE A 177 1.97 22.00 19.84
N ALA A 178 3.11 21.79 20.50
CA ALA A 178 3.16 21.02 21.75
C ALA A 178 2.29 21.69 22.84
N ALA A 179 2.43 23.01 23.00
CA ALA A 179 1.61 23.77 23.93
C ALA A 179 0.12 23.73 23.57
N ALA A 180 -0.24 23.87 22.29
CA ALA A 180 -1.62 23.79 21.82
C ALA A 180 -2.23 22.41 22.09
N VAL A 181 -1.53 21.32 21.79
CA VAL A 181 -1.99 19.94 22.07
C VAL A 181 -2.17 19.75 23.58
N ALA A 182 -1.21 20.17 24.40
CA ALA A 182 -1.29 20.07 25.87
C ALA A 182 -2.47 20.89 26.43
N PHE A 183 -2.67 22.11 25.94
CA PHE A 183 -3.79 22.97 26.34
C PHE A 183 -5.14 22.35 25.97
N CYS A 184 -5.29 21.87 24.71
CA CYS A 184 -6.52 21.23 24.28
C CYS A 184 -6.78 19.96 25.10
N GLN A 185 -5.75 19.17 25.41
CA GLN A 185 -5.89 17.97 26.22
C GLN A 185 -6.38 18.28 27.66
N ALA A 186 -5.94 19.42 28.21
CA ALA A 186 -6.31 19.82 29.58
C ALA A 186 -7.69 20.50 29.66
N VAL A 187 -8.06 21.33 28.68
CA VAL A 187 -9.19 22.27 28.77
C VAL A 187 -10.30 21.98 27.76
N ARG A 188 -9.95 21.60 26.53
CA ARG A 188 -10.88 21.51 25.39
C ARG A 188 -10.74 20.17 24.67
N ARG A 189 -11.11 19.08 25.34
CA ARG A 189 -11.01 17.72 24.82
C ARG A 189 -11.77 17.48 23.51
N ASP A 190 -12.77 18.29 23.22
CA ASP A 190 -13.56 18.26 21.98
C ASP A 190 -12.75 18.63 20.74
N VAL A 191 -11.69 19.43 20.88
CA VAL A 191 -10.84 19.89 19.77
C VAL A 191 -9.45 19.25 19.74
N VAL A 192 -9.15 18.30 20.63
CA VAL A 192 -7.85 17.61 20.69
C VAL A 192 -7.52 16.93 19.37
N ASP A 193 -8.49 16.26 18.74
CA ASP A 193 -8.27 15.57 17.48
C ASP A 193 -7.88 16.54 16.36
N LEU A 194 -8.45 17.74 16.34
CA LEU A 194 -8.07 18.78 15.39
C LEU A 194 -6.66 19.30 15.66
N ALA A 195 -6.33 19.58 16.93
CA ALA A 195 -5.00 20.04 17.32
C ALA A 195 -3.92 19.01 16.95
N LEU A 196 -4.19 17.72 17.19
CA LEU A 196 -3.31 16.62 16.82
C LEU A 196 -3.11 16.51 15.30
N ARG A 197 -4.20 16.64 14.51
CA ARG A 197 -4.10 16.64 13.04
C ARG A 197 -3.26 17.81 12.54
N MET A 198 -3.53 19.02 12.99
CA MET A 198 -2.78 20.21 12.57
C MET A 198 -1.30 20.08 12.92
N ALA A 199 -0.98 19.67 14.14
CA ALA A 199 0.39 19.47 14.57
C ALA A 199 1.11 18.40 13.72
N PHE A 200 0.49 17.23 13.56
CA PHE A 200 1.10 16.09 12.89
C PHE A 200 1.25 16.33 11.39
N TYR A 201 0.23 16.87 10.72
CA TYR A 201 0.25 17.08 9.27
C TYR A 201 1.22 18.18 8.83
N LEU A 202 1.45 19.17 9.67
CA LEU A 202 2.41 20.24 9.39
C LEU A 202 3.84 19.84 9.74
N THR A 203 4.06 19.10 10.83
CA THR A 203 5.43 18.81 11.29
C THR A 203 6.04 17.57 10.64
N VAL A 204 5.24 16.50 10.36
CA VAL A 204 5.75 15.25 9.81
C VAL A 204 6.45 15.42 8.45
N PRO A 205 5.85 16.08 7.43
CA PRO A 205 6.53 16.25 6.15
C PRO A 205 7.84 17.03 6.28
N LEU A 206 7.86 18.06 7.13
CA LEU A 206 9.03 18.91 7.34
C LEU A 206 10.15 18.15 8.03
N VAL A 207 9.87 17.42 9.10
CA VAL A 207 10.89 16.65 9.83
C VAL A 207 11.46 15.51 8.97
N LEU A 208 10.61 14.84 8.17
CA LEU A 208 11.06 13.80 7.26
C LEU A 208 11.92 14.37 6.12
N TYR A 209 11.57 15.55 5.62
CA TYR A 209 12.36 16.26 4.62
C TYR A 209 13.74 16.66 5.17
N MET A 210 13.77 17.32 6.34
CA MET A 210 15.03 17.73 7.00
C MET A 210 15.91 16.51 7.33
N GLY A 211 15.34 15.43 7.84
CA GLY A 211 16.06 14.19 8.12
C GLY A 211 16.58 13.49 6.87
N ARG A 212 16.07 13.81 5.68
CA ARG A 212 16.55 13.27 4.43
C ARG A 212 17.66 14.11 3.82
N THR A 213 17.56 15.44 3.92
CA THR A 213 18.57 16.38 3.39
C THR A 213 19.84 16.40 4.25
N GLU A 214 19.67 16.41 5.56
CA GLU A 214 20.77 16.54 6.54
C GLU A 214 20.57 15.53 7.69
N PRO A 215 20.89 14.24 7.47
CA PRO A 215 20.79 13.24 8.52
C PRO A 215 21.90 13.40 9.57
N ALA A 216 21.56 13.16 10.82
CA ALA A 216 22.54 13.17 11.92
C ALA A 216 23.69 12.17 11.68
N PRO A 217 24.94 12.48 12.07
CA PRO A 217 26.08 11.58 11.88
C PRO A 217 25.89 10.19 12.51
N ALA A 218 25.10 10.11 13.58
CA ALA A 218 24.75 8.85 14.24
C ALA A 218 23.79 7.98 13.40
N PHE A 219 23.18 8.52 12.34
CA PHE A 219 22.21 7.81 11.51
C PHE A 219 22.91 6.93 10.47
N SER A 220 23.49 5.82 10.93
CA SER A 220 24.22 4.87 10.09
C SER A 220 23.30 4.17 9.07
N PRO A 221 23.85 3.58 7.98
CA PRO A 221 23.05 2.82 7.00
C PRO A 221 22.24 1.66 7.62
N ALA A 222 22.76 1.04 8.67
CA ALA A 222 22.03 -0.03 9.39
C ALA A 222 20.82 0.51 10.15
N ILE A 223 20.96 1.69 10.80
CA ILE A 223 19.85 2.37 11.47
C ILE A 223 18.82 2.83 10.44
N ALA A 224 19.27 3.36 9.29
CA ALA A 224 18.40 3.76 8.19
C ALA A 224 17.58 2.59 7.65
N LEU A 225 18.19 1.42 7.49
CA LEU A 225 17.47 0.21 7.09
C LEU A 225 16.41 -0.18 8.12
N GLY A 226 16.76 -0.22 9.41
CA GLY A 226 15.81 -0.51 10.50
C GLY A 226 14.65 0.47 10.54
N TYR A 227 14.94 1.77 10.37
CA TYR A 227 13.96 2.83 10.30
C TYR A 227 12.98 2.65 9.11
N ASN A 228 13.50 2.33 7.92
CA ASN A 228 12.68 2.08 6.74
C ASN A 228 11.82 0.81 6.89
N LEU A 229 12.38 -0.25 7.47
CA LEU A 229 11.64 -1.48 7.79
C LEU A 229 10.50 -1.22 8.78
N ALA A 230 10.71 -0.36 9.77
CA ALA A 230 9.68 0.00 10.74
C ALA A 230 8.49 0.71 10.08
N PHE A 231 8.70 1.56 9.06
CA PHE A 231 7.61 2.10 8.23
C PHE A 231 6.86 1.01 7.46
N GLY A 232 7.58 0.05 6.88
CA GLY A 232 6.97 -1.10 6.20
C GLY A 232 6.10 -1.93 7.15
N ILE A 233 6.60 -2.21 8.35
CA ILE A 233 5.86 -2.93 9.40
C ILE A 233 4.61 -2.14 9.81
N LEU A 234 4.75 -0.83 10.06
CA LEU A 234 3.63 0.04 10.40
C LEU A 234 2.55 0.02 9.31
N ALA A 235 2.94 0.11 8.04
CA ALA A 235 2.02 0.05 6.90
C ALA A 235 1.24 -1.26 6.87
N VAL A 236 1.92 -2.40 7.05
CA VAL A 236 1.27 -3.72 7.09
C VAL A 236 0.25 -3.81 8.22
N PHE A 237 0.63 -3.40 9.44
CA PHE A 237 -0.31 -3.44 10.58
C PHE A 237 -1.46 -2.46 10.44
N THR A 238 -1.25 -1.31 9.79
CA THR A 238 -2.32 -0.35 9.48
C THR A 238 -3.34 -0.96 8.51
N VAL A 239 -2.88 -1.59 7.43
CA VAL A 239 -3.76 -2.29 6.47
C VAL A 239 -4.50 -3.46 7.13
N LEU A 240 -3.82 -4.23 7.98
CA LEU A 240 -4.46 -5.31 8.74
C LEU A 240 -5.52 -4.77 9.72
N THR A 241 -5.23 -3.68 10.41
CA THR A 241 -6.19 -3.02 11.32
C THR A 241 -7.43 -2.58 10.55
N LEU A 242 -7.27 -1.91 9.39
CA LEU A 242 -8.39 -1.51 8.53
C LEU A 242 -9.22 -2.72 8.05
N LYS A 243 -8.56 -3.81 7.67
CA LYS A 243 -9.24 -5.01 7.17
C LYS A 243 -10.03 -5.73 8.25
N PHE A 244 -9.54 -5.74 9.51
CA PHE A 244 -10.14 -6.50 10.60
C PHE A 244 -11.02 -5.68 11.51
N THR A 245 -11.10 -4.36 11.34
CA THR A 245 -12.07 -3.55 12.09
C THR A 245 -13.50 -4.01 11.81
N ARG A 246 -14.31 -4.15 12.86
CA ARG A 246 -15.72 -4.58 12.75
C ARG A 246 -16.68 -3.43 12.46
N ARG A 247 -16.21 -2.20 12.40
CA ARG A 247 -17.06 -1.03 12.39
C ARG A 247 -17.66 -0.79 11.01
N ARG A 248 -19.02 -0.74 10.93
CA ARG A 248 -19.74 -0.30 9.72
C ARG A 248 -19.43 1.14 9.29
N LYS A 249 -18.90 1.96 10.24
CA LYS A 249 -18.40 3.32 10.01
C LYS A 249 -16.92 3.37 10.43
N GLY A 250 -16.08 2.46 9.89
CA GLY A 250 -14.64 2.53 10.00
C GLY A 250 -14.07 3.75 9.27
N PHE A 251 -12.76 3.75 9.05
CA PHE A 251 -12.08 4.78 8.28
C PHE A 251 -12.89 5.14 7.03
N GLN A 252 -13.38 6.37 6.98
CA GLN A 252 -13.97 6.95 5.78
C GLN A 252 -12.92 7.89 5.21
N ALA A 253 -12.42 7.55 4.00
CA ALA A 253 -11.51 8.43 3.29
C ALA A 253 -12.18 9.80 3.15
N THR A 254 -11.52 10.82 3.65
CA THR A 254 -11.96 12.21 3.51
C THR A 254 -11.36 12.80 2.23
N PRO A 255 -11.94 13.89 1.68
CA PRO A 255 -11.31 14.60 0.58
C PRO A 255 -9.87 15.05 0.88
N MET A 256 -9.55 15.30 2.15
CA MET A 256 -8.19 15.64 2.61
C MET A 256 -7.22 14.47 2.44
N ASP A 257 -7.64 13.24 2.69
CA ASP A 257 -6.79 12.05 2.51
C ASP A 257 -6.44 11.87 1.03
N PHE A 258 -7.41 12.12 0.14
CA PHE A 258 -7.17 12.13 -1.30
C PHE A 258 -6.20 13.25 -1.72
N LEU A 259 -6.37 14.45 -1.17
CA LEU A 259 -5.48 15.58 -1.46
C LEU A 259 -4.04 15.27 -1.02
N ILE A 260 -3.87 14.72 0.18
CA ILE A 260 -2.56 14.31 0.70
C ILE A 260 -1.93 13.24 -0.20
N LEU A 261 -2.71 12.23 -0.61
CA LEU A 261 -2.25 11.18 -1.50
C LEU A 261 -1.86 11.75 -2.88
N VAL A 262 -2.65 12.66 -3.43
CA VAL A 262 -2.33 13.32 -4.70
C VAL A 262 -1.07 14.15 -4.59
N ILE A 263 -0.93 14.97 -3.54
CA ILE A 263 0.27 15.78 -3.31
C ILE A 263 1.49 14.87 -3.16
N ALA A 264 1.43 13.83 -2.34
CA ALA A 264 2.53 12.90 -2.12
C ALA A 264 2.92 12.13 -3.39
N LEU A 265 1.95 11.86 -4.28
CA LEU A 265 2.21 11.20 -5.57
C LEU A 265 2.79 12.17 -6.61
N VAL A 266 2.30 13.41 -6.65
CA VAL A 266 2.66 14.41 -7.66
C VAL A 266 3.96 15.13 -7.30
N ALA A 267 4.16 15.48 -6.02
CA ALA A 267 5.33 16.23 -5.56
C ALA A 267 6.68 15.63 -6.01
N PRO A 268 6.89 14.29 -6.00
CA PRO A 268 8.15 13.70 -6.49
C PRO A 268 8.44 13.92 -7.98
N HIS A 269 7.42 14.26 -8.75
CA HIS A 269 7.52 14.41 -10.21
C HIS A 269 7.57 15.88 -10.67
N LEU A 270 7.48 16.83 -9.70
CA LEU A 270 7.60 18.23 -10.01
C LEU A 270 9.05 18.59 -10.38
N PRO A 271 9.30 19.29 -11.48
CA PRO A 271 10.63 19.73 -11.90
C PRO A 271 11.09 20.95 -11.09
N VAL A 272 11.25 20.76 -9.76
CA VAL A 272 11.73 21.83 -8.87
C VAL A 272 13.24 21.64 -8.64
N PRO A 273 14.11 22.57 -9.09
CA PRO A 273 15.56 22.44 -8.96
C PRO A 273 16.03 22.23 -7.52
N ALA A 274 15.36 22.85 -6.56
CA ALA A 274 15.65 22.69 -5.12
C ALA A 274 15.42 21.26 -4.57
N LEU A 275 14.68 20.43 -5.30
CA LEU A 275 14.40 19.04 -4.93
C LEU A 275 15.26 18.03 -5.70
N ALA A 276 16.15 18.51 -6.58
CA ALA A 276 17.08 17.68 -7.32
C ALA A 276 18.07 17.01 -6.34
N GLY A 277 18.08 15.65 -6.34
CA GLY A 277 18.90 14.84 -5.42
C GLY A 277 18.20 14.31 -4.19
N VAL A 278 17.01 14.79 -3.86
CA VAL A 278 16.18 14.19 -2.81
C VAL A 278 15.37 13.03 -3.40
N HIS A 279 15.47 11.85 -2.78
CA HIS A 279 14.63 10.69 -3.17
C HIS A 279 13.18 10.92 -2.71
N MET A 280 12.48 11.81 -3.43
CA MET A 280 11.13 12.26 -3.10
C MET A 280 10.11 11.12 -3.02
N GLY A 281 10.33 10.03 -3.79
CA GLY A 281 9.48 8.85 -3.72
C GLY A 281 9.49 8.16 -2.35
N GLU A 282 10.67 8.04 -1.73
CA GLU A 282 10.81 7.46 -0.38
C GLU A 282 10.16 8.38 0.67
N LEU A 283 10.37 9.68 0.56
CA LEU A 283 9.74 10.68 1.42
C LEU A 283 8.21 10.59 1.33
N ALA A 284 7.68 10.59 0.11
CA ALA A 284 6.24 10.50 -0.13
C ALA A 284 5.63 9.23 0.49
N VAL A 285 6.27 8.08 0.33
CA VAL A 285 5.81 6.82 0.95
C VAL A 285 5.75 6.94 2.47
N LYS A 286 6.77 7.49 3.11
CA LYS A 286 6.80 7.68 4.57
C LYS A 286 5.70 8.63 5.05
N VAL A 287 5.48 9.74 4.35
CA VAL A 287 4.39 10.68 4.65
C VAL A 287 3.03 10.00 4.53
N ILE A 288 2.79 9.25 3.44
CA ILE A 288 1.55 8.50 3.24
C ILE A 288 1.34 7.51 4.38
N VAL A 289 2.34 6.70 4.70
CA VAL A 289 2.24 5.70 5.77
C VAL A 289 1.91 6.37 7.11
N PHE A 290 2.59 7.45 7.46
CA PHE A 290 2.31 8.19 8.69
C PHE A 290 0.89 8.72 8.73
N PHE A 291 0.44 9.39 7.68
CA PHE A 291 -0.88 10.04 7.67
C PHE A 291 -2.01 9.01 7.72
N PHE A 292 -1.93 7.95 6.92
CA PHE A 292 -2.93 6.89 6.97
C PHE A 292 -2.93 6.14 8.31
N SER A 293 -1.75 5.84 8.86
CA SER A 293 -1.66 5.19 10.18
C SER A 293 -2.22 6.07 11.29
N PHE A 294 -1.96 7.37 11.24
CA PHE A 294 -2.45 8.35 12.19
C PHE A 294 -3.99 8.50 12.12
N GLU A 295 -4.57 8.60 10.92
CA GLU A 295 -6.02 8.67 10.75
C GLU A 295 -6.74 7.39 11.17
N VAL A 296 -6.16 6.22 10.85
CA VAL A 296 -6.67 4.94 11.33
C VAL A 296 -6.66 4.90 12.85
N LEU A 297 -5.57 5.37 13.46
CA LEU A 297 -5.42 5.41 14.90
C LEU A 297 -6.46 6.34 15.56
N LEU A 298 -6.63 7.56 15.07
CA LEU A 298 -7.66 8.49 15.55
C LEU A 298 -9.08 7.92 15.41
N GLY A 299 -9.37 7.31 14.26
CA GLY A 299 -10.66 6.68 13.98
C GLY A 299 -10.98 5.53 14.93
N GLU A 300 -9.96 4.74 15.35
CA GLU A 300 -10.14 3.62 16.26
C GLU A 300 -10.16 4.04 17.74
N LEU A 301 -9.42 5.07 18.16
CA LEU A 301 -9.35 5.55 19.55
C LEU A 301 -10.62 6.23 20.04
N ARG A 302 -11.45 6.80 19.15
CA ARG A 302 -12.74 7.47 19.46
C ARG A 302 -12.69 8.42 20.65
N GLY A 303 -11.75 9.36 20.63
CA GLY A 303 -11.57 10.34 21.70
C GLY A 303 -10.77 9.84 22.91
N ALA A 304 -10.41 8.55 23.00
CA ALA A 304 -9.43 8.05 23.97
C ALA A 304 -8.00 8.36 23.50
N THR A 305 -7.75 9.60 23.07
CA THR A 305 -6.51 10.03 22.39
C THR A 305 -5.40 10.44 23.34
N SER A 306 -5.57 10.29 24.66
CA SER A 306 -4.60 10.76 25.66
C SER A 306 -3.19 10.21 25.45
N LYS A 307 -3.05 8.92 25.17
CA LYS A 307 -1.73 8.27 24.91
C LYS A 307 -1.09 8.81 23.64
N LEU A 308 -1.88 8.96 22.57
CA LEU A 308 -1.42 9.51 21.30
C LEU A 308 -1.00 10.98 21.48
N ALA A 309 -1.81 11.78 22.19
CA ALA A 309 -1.50 13.17 22.47
C ALA A 309 -0.19 13.32 23.25
N ILE A 310 0.05 12.47 24.26
CA ILE A 310 1.32 12.46 25.01
C ILE A 310 2.48 12.10 24.08
N GLY A 311 2.35 11.06 23.26
CA GLY A 311 3.42 10.65 22.34
C GLY A 311 3.75 11.70 21.28
N VAL A 312 2.72 12.34 20.70
CA VAL A 312 2.90 13.43 19.73
C VAL A 312 3.49 14.67 20.42
N ALA A 313 2.99 15.04 21.59
CA ALA A 313 3.54 16.17 22.36
C ALA A 313 4.99 15.94 22.77
N ALA A 314 5.37 14.72 23.13
CA ALA A 314 6.77 14.35 23.42
C ALA A 314 7.66 14.52 22.19
N GLY A 315 7.21 14.05 21.01
CA GLY A 315 7.94 14.25 19.75
C GLY A 315 8.10 15.71 19.36
N LEU A 316 7.02 16.50 19.49
CA LEU A 316 7.05 17.94 19.26
C LEU A 316 7.94 18.67 20.27
N GLY A 317 7.91 18.26 21.55
CA GLY A 317 8.80 18.80 22.59
C GLY A 317 10.27 18.51 22.30
N LEU A 318 10.59 17.31 21.83
CA LEU A 318 11.95 16.93 21.40
C LEU A 318 12.41 17.79 20.21
N LEU A 319 11.57 17.98 19.19
CA LEU A 319 11.85 18.85 18.04
C LEU A 319 12.03 20.30 18.47
N ALA A 320 11.21 20.79 19.40
CA ALA A 320 11.31 22.14 19.96
C ALA A 320 12.63 22.34 20.69
N LEU A 321 13.01 21.41 21.57
CA LEU A 321 14.28 21.47 22.31
C LEU A 321 15.48 21.47 21.35
N ARG A 322 15.49 20.60 20.35
CA ARG A 322 16.59 20.49 19.38
C ARG A 322 16.67 21.69 18.42
N GLY A 323 15.59 22.38 18.17
CA GLY A 323 15.59 23.55 17.28
C GLY A 323 15.81 24.87 18.03
N LEU A 324 15.67 24.90 19.36
CA LEU A 324 15.86 26.10 20.17
C LEU A 324 17.21 26.13 20.92
N LEU A 325 17.85 24.97 21.07
CA LEU A 325 19.20 24.80 21.62
C LEU A 325 20.24 24.74 20.51
#